data_5970dc052c706378a9c220c610f1c3a3
#
_entry.id   5970dc052c706378a9c220c610f1c3a3
#
_cell.length_a   1.000
_cell.length_b   1.000
_cell.length_c   1.000
_cell.angle_alpha   90.00
_cell.angle_beta   90.00
_cell.angle_gamma   90.00
#
_symmetry.space_group_name_H-M   'P 1'
#
loop_
_entity.id
_entity.type
_entity.pdbx_description
1 polymer ?
#
loop_
_entity_poly.entity_id
_entity_poly.type
_entity_poly.pdbx_seq_one_letter_code
_entity_poly.pdbx_strand_id
1 'polypeptide(L)'
;MNWLNNSIKTIVCGTVLIFSLFTSATLFAEEEKDKQNAYNKLKVFSEILSLIESNYVEPIENDSMIEGAINGMVKSLDPHTSYMPPASYKEMQVETTGKFGGLGIEISIRDGVLNVVSPIEETPAFRVGIKPGDKIIKIEDESTLDMTLQDAVSRLRGETGSPITITIFRKTFKQPKEFTIVRDVIKVRSVVHKLYQDDIGYIKIRSFSKNTSNDLDKALDELGKKGITKLILDVRNNPGGLLNQAVEVTDRFLNRESLIVYTKGRSDEQNMRFTSHDKVAGVSYPMIILVNSGSASASEIVAGALQDLNRAVILGTPTFGKGSVQTIIPLSDGSALRLTTARYYTPSGRVIQENGIEPDIIVEMKPVKELNKE
;
A
#
# COMPACT_ATOMS: atom_id res chain seq x y z
N MET A 1 34.66 -56.79 -32.13
CA MET A 1 34.35 -55.33 -32.03
C MET A 1 33.30 -54.94 -30.99
N ASN A 2 32.47 -55.87 -30.52
CA ASN A 2 31.40 -55.54 -29.51
C ASN A 2 31.88 -55.47 -28.04
N TRP A 3 33.02 -56.10 -27.70
CA TRP A 3 33.53 -56.14 -26.32
C TRP A 3 34.17 -54.79 -25.86
N LEU A 4 34.90 -54.10 -26.75
CA LEU A 4 35.49 -52.79 -26.47
C LEU A 4 34.40 -51.70 -26.25
N ASN A 5 33.27 -51.80 -27.00
CA ASN A 5 32.23 -50.78 -26.89
C ASN A 5 31.43 -50.85 -25.57
N ASN A 6 31.33 -52.03 -24.94
CA ASN A 6 30.70 -52.19 -23.62
C ASN A 6 31.60 -51.73 -22.48
N SER A 7 32.91 -51.95 -22.56
CA SER A 7 33.88 -51.46 -21.56
C SER A 7 33.99 -49.95 -21.54
N ILE A 8 33.92 -49.27 -22.70
CA ILE A 8 33.93 -47.81 -22.79
C ILE A 8 32.64 -47.20 -22.20
N LYS A 9 31.45 -47.81 -22.48
CA LYS A 9 30.18 -47.37 -21.87
C LYS A 9 30.16 -47.49 -20.36
N THR A 10 30.72 -48.55 -19.82
CA THR A 10 30.78 -48.78 -18.36
C THR A 10 31.74 -47.78 -17.68
N ILE A 11 32.88 -47.47 -18.31
CA ILE A 11 33.83 -46.46 -17.80
C ILE A 11 33.24 -45.07 -17.86
N VAL A 12 32.54 -44.68 -18.95
CA VAL A 12 31.88 -43.35 -19.09
C VAL A 12 30.74 -43.21 -18.10
N CYS A 13 29.89 -44.24 -17.91
CA CYS A 13 28.86 -44.21 -16.87
C CYS A 13 29.43 -44.12 -15.44
N GLY A 14 30.53 -44.80 -15.16
CA GLY A 14 31.21 -44.77 -13.85
C GLY A 14 31.80 -43.37 -13.56
N THR A 15 32.43 -42.73 -14.56
CA THR A 15 33.00 -41.38 -14.41
C THR A 15 31.94 -40.31 -14.26
N VAL A 16 30.81 -40.39 -14.98
CA VAL A 16 29.66 -39.46 -14.83
C VAL A 16 29.02 -39.60 -13.45
N LEU A 17 28.85 -40.81 -12.92
CA LEU A 17 28.32 -41.05 -11.57
C LEU A 17 29.24 -40.52 -10.48
N ILE A 18 30.54 -40.71 -10.60
CA ILE A 18 31.54 -40.20 -9.64
C ILE A 18 31.58 -38.67 -9.69
N PHE A 19 31.49 -38.05 -10.88
CA PHE A 19 31.47 -36.61 -11.02
C PHE A 19 30.19 -35.99 -10.45
N SER A 20 29.03 -36.63 -10.60
CA SER A 20 27.76 -36.17 -10.00
C SER A 20 27.74 -36.30 -8.47
N LEU A 21 28.40 -37.32 -7.91
CA LEU A 21 28.56 -37.47 -6.46
C LEU A 21 29.53 -36.44 -5.86
N PHE A 22 30.58 -36.05 -6.58
CA PHE A 22 31.51 -35.01 -6.14
C PHE A 22 30.86 -33.61 -6.20
N THR A 23 30.07 -33.30 -7.22
CA THR A 23 29.35 -32.02 -7.31
C THR A 23 28.25 -31.86 -6.26
N SER A 24 27.54 -32.95 -5.92
CA SER A 24 26.56 -32.91 -4.83
C SER A 24 27.26 -32.80 -3.45
N ALA A 25 28.36 -33.46 -3.23
CA ALA A 25 29.11 -33.38 -1.96
C ALA A 25 29.70 -31.97 -1.72
N THR A 26 30.17 -31.29 -2.77
CA THR A 26 30.67 -29.90 -2.67
C THR A 26 29.56 -28.90 -2.41
N LEU A 27 28.37 -29.06 -3.02
CA LEU A 27 27.19 -28.24 -2.76
C LEU A 27 26.70 -28.39 -1.31
N PHE A 28 26.63 -29.62 -0.79
CA PHE A 28 26.28 -29.88 0.62
C PHE A 28 27.30 -29.28 1.60
N ALA A 29 28.59 -29.41 1.31
CA ALA A 29 29.63 -28.85 2.17
C ALA A 29 29.65 -27.30 2.18
N GLU A 30 29.30 -26.66 1.07
CA GLU A 30 29.18 -25.21 0.97
C GLU A 30 27.95 -24.71 1.73
N GLU A 31 26.81 -25.39 1.64
CA GLU A 31 25.60 -25.08 2.38
C GLU A 31 25.76 -25.26 3.90
N GLU A 32 26.46 -26.30 4.36
CA GLU A 32 26.79 -26.49 5.79
C GLU A 32 27.75 -25.39 6.29
N LYS A 33 28.74 -25.00 5.50
CA LYS A 33 29.67 -23.94 5.85
C LYS A 33 28.99 -22.56 5.96
N ASP A 34 28.04 -22.27 5.08
CA ASP A 34 27.24 -21.04 5.14
C ASP A 34 26.31 -21.02 6.35
N LYS A 35 25.66 -22.14 6.67
CA LYS A 35 24.86 -22.28 7.90
C LYS A 35 25.70 -22.09 9.16
N GLN A 36 26.88 -22.69 9.23
CA GLN A 36 27.79 -22.54 10.36
C GLN A 36 28.30 -21.10 10.51
N ASN A 37 28.58 -20.41 9.39
CA ASN A 37 28.99 -19.00 9.40
C ASN A 37 27.84 -18.08 9.91
N ALA A 38 26.61 -18.32 9.47
CA ALA A 38 25.44 -17.59 9.96
C ALA A 38 25.23 -17.81 11.47
N TYR A 39 25.42 -19.04 11.96
CA TYR A 39 25.31 -19.37 13.39
C TYR A 39 26.37 -18.63 14.22
N ASN A 40 27.61 -18.61 13.75
CA ASN A 40 28.69 -17.88 14.42
C ASN A 40 28.43 -16.38 14.50
N LYS A 41 27.84 -15.78 13.44
CA LYS A 41 27.47 -14.36 13.43
C LYS A 41 26.31 -14.06 14.38
N LEU A 42 25.32 -14.96 14.49
CA LEU A 42 24.24 -14.81 15.48
C LEU A 42 24.78 -14.90 16.92
N LYS A 43 25.77 -15.75 17.17
CA LYS A 43 26.44 -15.82 18.47
C LYS A 43 27.12 -14.47 18.79
N VAL A 44 27.89 -13.91 17.87
CA VAL A 44 28.53 -12.59 18.05
C VAL A 44 27.49 -11.49 18.28
N PHE A 45 26.38 -11.53 17.55
CA PHE A 45 25.27 -10.58 17.76
C PHE A 45 24.71 -10.66 19.19
N SER A 46 24.48 -11.88 19.69
CA SER A 46 24.01 -12.09 21.07
C SER A 46 25.05 -11.64 22.11
N GLU A 47 26.34 -11.86 21.87
CA GLU A 47 27.42 -11.36 22.74
C GLU A 47 27.45 -9.83 22.78
N ILE A 48 27.32 -9.17 21.65
CA ILE A 48 27.26 -7.69 21.57
C ILE A 48 26.04 -7.18 22.32
N LEU A 49 24.86 -7.77 22.13
CA LEU A 49 23.64 -7.38 22.84
C LEU A 49 23.84 -7.45 24.36
N SER A 50 24.38 -8.55 24.87
CA SER A 50 24.65 -8.73 26.30
C SER A 50 25.71 -7.77 26.84
N LEU A 51 26.73 -7.45 26.04
CA LEU A 51 27.75 -6.46 26.42
C LEU A 51 27.17 -5.06 26.52
N ILE A 52 26.29 -4.66 25.59
CA ILE A 52 25.62 -3.36 25.62
C ILE A 52 24.71 -3.29 26.85
N GLU A 53 23.87 -4.31 27.06
CA GLU A 53 22.97 -4.39 28.22
C GLU A 53 23.72 -4.25 29.56
N SER A 54 24.90 -4.88 29.66
CA SER A 54 25.66 -4.92 30.90
C SER A 54 26.53 -3.68 31.14
N ASN A 55 26.94 -2.96 30.08
CA ASN A 55 28.00 -1.96 30.18
C ASN A 55 27.61 -0.57 29.68
N TYR A 56 26.48 -0.41 29.00
CA TYR A 56 26.07 0.93 28.53
C TYR A 56 25.75 1.84 29.70
N VAL A 57 26.08 3.13 29.55
CA VAL A 57 26.01 4.13 30.62
C VAL A 57 24.60 4.39 31.15
N GLU A 58 23.57 4.18 30.33
CA GLU A 58 22.18 4.35 30.70
C GLU A 58 21.40 3.02 30.59
N PRO A 59 20.35 2.82 31.41
CA PRO A 59 19.47 1.65 31.24
C PRO A 59 18.90 1.58 29.84
N ILE A 60 18.88 0.40 29.24
CA ILE A 60 18.41 0.17 27.87
C ILE A 60 17.23 -0.80 27.88
N GLU A 61 16.26 -0.53 27.01
CA GLU A 61 15.18 -1.48 26.72
C GLU A 61 15.61 -2.41 25.59
N ASN A 62 15.73 -3.70 25.89
CA ASN A 62 16.15 -4.73 24.94
C ASN A 62 15.27 -4.78 23.69
N ASP A 63 13.97 -4.61 23.83
CA ASP A 63 13.01 -4.64 22.72
C ASP A 63 13.34 -3.57 21.68
N SER A 64 13.67 -2.35 22.11
CA SER A 64 14.05 -1.25 21.22
C SER A 64 15.32 -1.54 20.43
N MET A 65 16.32 -2.19 21.06
CA MET A 65 17.57 -2.57 20.39
C MET A 65 17.36 -3.68 19.38
N ILE A 66 16.56 -4.69 19.73
CA ILE A 66 16.23 -5.80 18.84
C ILE A 66 15.44 -5.28 17.63
N GLU A 67 14.44 -4.43 17.83
CA GLU A 67 13.71 -3.77 16.74
C GLU A 67 14.65 -2.92 15.87
N GLY A 68 15.58 -2.19 16.47
CA GLY A 68 16.61 -1.44 15.75
C GLY A 68 17.49 -2.32 14.86
N ALA A 69 17.89 -3.47 15.36
CA ALA A 69 18.67 -4.45 14.60
C ALA A 69 17.87 -5.07 13.45
N ILE A 70 16.62 -5.45 13.68
CA ILE A 70 15.70 -5.95 12.64
C ILE A 70 15.51 -4.87 11.57
N ASN A 71 15.25 -3.63 11.95
CA ASN A 71 15.11 -2.52 11.03
C ASN A 71 16.39 -2.26 10.21
N GLY A 72 17.57 -2.41 10.81
CA GLY A 72 18.86 -2.36 10.11
C GLY A 72 18.98 -3.45 9.05
N MET A 73 18.61 -4.68 9.39
CA MET A 73 18.63 -5.81 8.48
C MET A 73 17.67 -5.62 7.29
N VAL A 74 16.43 -5.24 7.53
CA VAL A 74 15.45 -5.07 6.43
C VAL A 74 15.77 -3.88 5.53
N LYS A 75 16.32 -2.78 6.08
CA LYS A 75 16.77 -1.61 5.30
C LYS A 75 17.91 -1.92 4.34
N SER A 76 18.70 -2.99 4.59
CA SER A 76 19.77 -3.40 3.68
C SER A 76 19.27 -4.06 2.39
N LEU A 77 17.97 -4.40 2.30
CA LEU A 77 17.36 -5.06 1.14
C LEU A 77 16.86 -4.03 0.11
N ASP A 78 15.93 -3.18 0.51
CA ASP A 78 15.32 -2.16 -0.33
C ASP A 78 14.54 -1.14 0.52
N PRO A 79 14.12 0.04 -0.02
CA PRO A 79 13.41 1.07 0.74
C PRO A 79 11.94 0.72 1.08
N HIS A 80 11.42 -0.38 0.56
CA HIS A 80 10.01 -0.77 0.71
C HIS A 80 9.82 -1.94 1.68
N THR A 81 10.86 -2.74 1.91
CA THR A 81 10.88 -3.81 2.91
C THR A 81 10.96 -3.19 4.30
N SER A 82 10.10 -3.63 5.22
CA SER A 82 10.04 -3.08 6.58
C SER A 82 9.50 -4.08 7.59
N TYR A 83 10.02 -4.00 8.81
CA TYR A 83 9.40 -4.62 9.97
C TYR A 83 8.25 -3.73 10.45
N MET A 84 7.14 -4.33 10.82
CA MET A 84 5.98 -3.66 11.38
C MET A 84 5.72 -4.21 12.78
N PRO A 85 5.95 -3.43 13.84
CA PRO A 85 5.49 -3.77 15.19
C PRO A 85 3.98 -4.06 15.22
N PRO A 86 3.46 -4.77 16.24
CA PRO A 86 2.06 -5.18 16.31
C PRO A 86 1.05 -4.03 16.09
N ALA A 87 1.33 -2.86 16.66
CA ALA A 87 0.48 -1.68 16.48
C ALA A 87 0.42 -1.22 15.02
N SER A 88 1.58 -1.11 14.35
CA SER A 88 1.68 -0.69 12.94
C SER A 88 1.07 -1.72 11.99
N TYR A 89 1.22 -3.01 12.30
CA TYR A 89 0.59 -4.08 11.52
C TYR A 89 -0.94 -4.01 11.61
N LYS A 90 -1.48 -3.81 12.82
CA LYS A 90 -2.91 -3.62 13.04
C LYS A 90 -3.45 -2.40 12.30
N GLU A 91 -2.71 -1.29 12.32
CA GLU A 91 -3.08 -0.08 11.58
C GLU A 91 -3.12 -0.31 10.07
N MET A 92 -2.12 -0.96 9.50
CA MET A 92 -2.08 -1.33 8.08
C MET A 92 -3.26 -2.24 7.69
N GLN A 93 -3.63 -3.21 8.54
CA GLN A 93 -4.81 -4.05 8.31
C GLN A 93 -6.10 -3.22 8.28
N VAL A 94 -6.21 -2.24 9.15
CA VAL A 94 -7.34 -1.31 9.20
C VAL A 94 -7.40 -0.46 7.92
N GLU A 95 -6.29 0.10 7.48
CA GLU A 95 -6.22 0.90 6.25
C GLU A 95 -6.60 0.09 5.01
N THR A 96 -6.11 -1.15 4.90
CA THR A 96 -6.42 -2.03 3.76
C THR A 96 -7.88 -2.48 3.73
N THR A 97 -8.54 -2.58 4.88
CA THR A 97 -9.98 -2.87 4.93
C THR A 97 -10.85 -1.68 4.53
N GLY A 98 -10.31 -0.46 4.61
CA GLY A 98 -11.06 0.79 4.39
C GLY A 98 -12.10 1.07 5.48
N LYS A 99 -11.98 0.40 6.63
CA LYS A 99 -12.88 0.56 7.78
C LYS A 99 -12.07 0.57 9.07
N PHE A 100 -12.35 1.50 9.96
CA PHE A 100 -11.72 1.56 11.28
C PHE A 100 -12.71 2.07 12.33
N GLY A 101 -12.49 1.67 13.58
CA GLY A 101 -13.22 2.23 14.71
C GLY A 101 -12.67 3.62 15.04
N GLY A 102 -13.56 4.63 15.09
CA GLY A 102 -13.14 6.00 15.36
C GLY A 102 -14.29 6.99 15.38
N LEU A 103 -13.95 8.27 15.28
CA LEU A 103 -14.91 9.37 15.36
C LEU A 103 -15.41 9.86 14.00
N GLY A 104 -14.64 9.61 12.93
CA GLY A 104 -14.95 10.12 11.59
C GLY A 104 -14.59 11.61 11.44
N ILE A 105 -13.36 11.97 11.80
CA ILE A 105 -12.82 13.32 11.71
C ILE A 105 -11.55 13.31 10.85
N GLU A 106 -11.47 14.19 9.89
CA GLU A 106 -10.21 14.53 9.22
C GLU A 106 -9.51 15.60 10.04
N ILE A 107 -8.26 15.36 10.45
CA ILE A 107 -7.48 16.24 11.32
C ILE A 107 -6.16 16.65 10.68
N SER A 108 -5.63 17.78 11.11
CA SER A 108 -4.30 18.28 10.73
C SER A 108 -3.69 19.07 11.88
N ILE A 109 -2.36 19.16 11.92
CA ILE A 109 -1.68 20.09 12.82
C ILE A 109 -1.40 21.39 12.05
N ARG A 110 -1.83 22.54 12.64
CA ARG A 110 -1.54 23.88 12.14
C ARG A 110 -1.08 24.74 13.31
N ASP A 111 0.07 25.37 13.17
CA ASP A 111 0.68 26.20 14.22
C ASP A 111 0.80 25.46 15.56
N GLY A 112 1.21 24.18 15.52
CA GLY A 112 1.36 23.33 16.70
C GLY A 112 0.06 22.88 17.36
N VAL A 113 -1.11 23.15 16.76
CA VAL A 113 -2.43 22.82 17.31
C VAL A 113 -3.14 21.80 16.42
N LEU A 114 -3.78 20.82 17.04
CA LEU A 114 -4.60 19.82 16.36
C LEU A 114 -5.94 20.43 15.93
N ASN A 115 -6.18 20.50 14.63
CA ASN A 115 -7.37 21.10 14.03
C ASN A 115 -8.22 20.07 13.32
N VAL A 116 -9.54 20.23 13.40
CA VAL A 116 -10.52 19.53 12.58
C VAL A 116 -10.54 20.18 11.20
N VAL A 117 -10.13 19.43 10.17
CA VAL A 117 -10.29 19.84 8.77
C VAL A 117 -11.74 19.71 8.37
N SER A 118 -12.34 18.54 8.62
CA SER A 118 -13.76 18.27 8.37
C SER A 118 -14.22 17.03 9.14
N PRO A 119 -15.39 17.03 9.76
CA PRO A 119 -16.06 15.78 10.15
C PRO A 119 -16.62 15.11 8.89
N ILE A 120 -16.56 13.78 8.85
CA ILE A 120 -17.16 12.96 7.77
C ILE A 120 -18.66 12.86 8.04
N GLU A 121 -19.47 13.11 7.02
CA GLU A 121 -20.94 13.01 7.13
C GLU A 121 -21.38 11.63 7.66
N GLU A 122 -22.47 11.62 8.41
CA GLU A 122 -23.07 10.41 9.02
C GLU A 122 -22.22 9.71 10.08
N THR A 123 -21.06 10.26 10.48
CA THR A 123 -20.18 9.70 11.51
C THR A 123 -20.51 10.21 12.92
N PRO A 124 -19.99 9.57 13.98
CA PRO A 124 -20.21 10.01 15.36
C PRO A 124 -19.88 11.49 15.60
N ALA A 125 -18.74 11.94 15.12
CA ALA A 125 -18.34 13.34 15.31
C ALA A 125 -19.27 14.34 14.59
N PHE A 126 -19.73 13.99 13.40
CA PHE A 126 -20.71 14.80 12.67
C PHE A 126 -22.02 14.89 13.45
N ARG A 127 -22.51 13.77 13.98
CA ARG A 127 -23.78 13.70 14.76
C ARG A 127 -23.74 14.55 16.03
N VAL A 128 -22.60 14.64 16.72
CA VAL A 128 -22.46 15.48 17.93
C VAL A 128 -22.15 16.95 17.63
N GLY A 129 -22.02 17.33 16.35
CA GLY A 129 -21.86 18.73 15.94
C GLY A 129 -20.42 19.23 15.99
N ILE A 130 -19.43 18.38 15.80
CA ILE A 130 -18.05 18.79 15.49
C ILE A 130 -18.06 19.52 14.14
N LYS A 131 -17.27 20.59 14.01
CA LYS A 131 -17.26 21.45 12.83
C LYS A 131 -15.85 21.65 12.26
N PRO A 132 -15.74 21.94 10.96
CA PRO A 132 -14.48 22.40 10.38
C PRO A 132 -13.92 23.60 11.14
N GLY A 133 -12.61 23.60 11.40
CA GLY A 133 -11.90 24.65 12.14
C GLY A 133 -11.97 24.54 13.68
N ASP A 134 -12.64 23.54 14.22
CA ASP A 134 -12.56 23.23 15.66
C ASP A 134 -11.11 22.86 16.02
N LYS A 135 -10.67 23.26 17.20
CA LYS A 135 -9.36 22.90 17.75
C LYS A 135 -9.56 21.84 18.83
N ILE A 136 -8.95 20.69 18.67
CA ILE A 136 -8.95 19.64 19.68
C ILE A 136 -7.79 19.95 20.63
N ILE A 137 -8.08 20.37 21.85
CA ILE A 137 -7.07 20.79 22.82
C ILE A 137 -6.75 19.71 23.85
N LYS A 138 -7.63 18.72 24.02
CA LYS A 138 -7.39 17.51 24.80
C LYS A 138 -8.04 16.30 24.14
N ILE A 139 -7.43 15.13 24.35
CA ILE A 139 -7.98 13.81 24.10
C ILE A 139 -7.92 13.08 25.43
N GLU A 140 -9.08 12.66 25.96
CA GLU A 140 -9.23 12.29 27.37
C GLU A 140 -8.66 13.41 28.26
N ASP A 141 -7.80 13.08 29.19
CA ASP A 141 -7.17 14.06 30.10
C ASP A 141 -5.86 14.64 29.54
N GLU A 142 -5.38 14.16 28.39
CA GLU A 142 -4.07 14.56 27.85
C GLU A 142 -4.17 15.77 26.89
N SER A 143 -3.26 16.73 27.07
CA SER A 143 -3.12 17.87 26.16
C SER A 143 -2.63 17.44 24.78
N THR A 144 -3.20 18.02 23.72
CA THR A 144 -2.77 17.76 22.33
C THR A 144 -1.64 18.67 21.87
N LEU A 145 -1.10 19.55 22.74
CA LEU A 145 -0.18 20.63 22.34
C LEU A 145 1.14 20.08 21.73
N ASP A 146 1.66 18.98 22.30
CA ASP A 146 2.93 18.38 21.89
C ASP A 146 2.73 17.03 21.20
N MET A 147 1.50 16.66 20.85
CA MET A 147 1.19 15.43 20.16
C MET A 147 1.58 15.52 18.69
N THR A 148 2.17 14.46 18.16
CA THR A 148 2.28 14.30 16.71
C THR A 148 0.90 13.96 16.13
N LEU A 149 0.73 14.16 14.81
CA LEU A 149 -0.51 13.77 14.15
C LEU A 149 -0.79 12.27 14.31
N GLN A 150 0.26 11.44 14.29
CA GLN A 150 0.16 9.99 14.46
C GLN A 150 -0.33 9.63 15.87
N ASP A 151 0.20 10.28 16.92
CA ASP A 151 -0.27 10.06 18.29
C ASP A 151 -1.74 10.41 18.46
N ALA A 152 -2.16 11.54 17.90
CA ALA A 152 -3.56 11.97 17.94
C ALA A 152 -4.46 10.97 17.19
N VAL A 153 -4.06 10.52 15.99
CA VAL A 153 -4.81 9.51 15.22
C VAL A 153 -4.94 8.20 16.00
N SER A 154 -3.85 7.69 16.57
CA SER A 154 -3.86 6.43 17.32
C SER A 154 -4.80 6.46 18.54
N ARG A 155 -4.88 7.61 19.23
CA ARG A 155 -5.77 7.82 20.39
C ARG A 155 -7.24 8.01 19.99
N LEU A 156 -7.50 8.75 18.90
CA LEU A 156 -8.85 8.98 18.40
C LEU A 156 -9.47 7.72 17.78
N ARG A 157 -8.64 6.85 17.20
CA ARG A 157 -9.04 5.50 16.79
C ARG A 157 -9.20 4.59 18.01
N GLY A 158 -9.88 3.48 17.83
CA GLY A 158 -10.06 2.48 18.88
C GLY A 158 -11.16 1.49 18.55
N GLU A 159 -11.51 0.67 19.53
CA GLU A 159 -12.55 -0.34 19.38
C GLU A 159 -13.92 0.30 19.15
N THR A 160 -14.66 -0.20 18.16
CA THR A 160 -16.04 0.23 17.88
C THR A 160 -16.90 0.00 19.11
N GLY A 161 -17.69 1.01 19.48
CA GLY A 161 -18.54 0.98 20.67
C GLY A 161 -17.85 1.54 21.92
N SER A 162 -16.54 1.76 21.94
CA SER A 162 -15.85 2.37 23.08
C SER A 162 -16.03 3.90 23.09
N PRO A 163 -16.27 4.53 24.24
CA PRO A 163 -16.34 5.99 24.35
C PRO A 163 -14.94 6.61 24.31
N ILE A 164 -14.88 7.87 23.91
CA ILE A 164 -13.72 8.75 24.04
C ILE A 164 -14.21 10.18 24.24
N THR A 165 -13.52 10.92 25.09
CA THR A 165 -13.82 12.33 25.36
C THR A 165 -12.78 13.22 24.70
N ILE A 166 -13.22 14.20 23.92
CA ILE A 166 -12.35 15.23 23.33
C ILE A 166 -12.79 16.62 23.80
N THR A 167 -11.84 17.48 24.13
CA THR A 167 -12.10 18.87 24.49
C THR A 167 -11.86 19.76 23.29
N ILE A 168 -12.91 20.48 22.89
CA ILE A 168 -12.91 21.35 21.71
C ILE A 168 -12.87 22.82 22.12
N PHE A 169 -11.94 23.55 21.52
CA PHE A 169 -11.99 25.01 21.49
C PHE A 169 -12.55 25.48 20.16
N ARG A 170 -13.59 26.29 20.22
CA ARG A 170 -14.25 26.94 19.06
C ARG A 170 -14.46 28.41 19.37
N LYS A 171 -14.18 29.30 18.45
CA LYS A 171 -14.32 30.77 18.66
C LYS A 171 -15.69 31.21 19.18
N THR A 172 -16.73 30.44 18.89
CA THR A 172 -18.10 30.74 19.33
C THR A 172 -18.40 30.22 20.73
N PHE A 173 -17.51 29.46 21.37
CA PHE A 173 -17.70 28.96 22.71
C PHE A 173 -17.12 29.94 23.73
N LYS A 174 -17.81 30.18 24.84
CA LYS A 174 -17.31 31.02 25.95
C LYS A 174 -16.10 30.40 26.66
N GLN A 175 -16.06 29.06 26.70
CA GLN A 175 -14.98 28.24 27.23
C GLN A 175 -14.89 26.92 26.46
N PRO A 176 -13.76 26.20 26.48
CA PRO A 176 -13.65 24.87 25.87
C PRO A 176 -14.77 23.95 26.32
N LYS A 177 -15.26 23.08 25.42
CA LYS A 177 -16.35 22.17 25.68
C LYS A 177 -15.93 20.74 25.42
N GLU A 178 -16.29 19.85 26.33
CA GLU A 178 -16.09 18.41 26.20
C GLU A 178 -17.19 17.75 25.38
N PHE A 179 -16.77 16.78 24.55
CA PHE A 179 -17.63 15.92 23.76
C PHE A 179 -17.23 14.48 24.00
N THR A 180 -18.08 13.73 24.69
CA THR A 180 -17.92 12.27 24.78
C THR A 180 -18.61 11.62 23.60
N ILE A 181 -17.83 10.91 22.79
CA ILE A 181 -18.25 10.35 21.51
C ILE A 181 -18.01 8.86 21.53
N VAL A 182 -19.00 8.06 21.18
CA VAL A 182 -18.85 6.61 21.03
C VAL A 182 -18.27 6.32 19.65
N ARG A 183 -17.14 5.62 19.60
CA ARG A 183 -16.49 5.22 18.34
C ARG A 183 -17.41 4.29 17.55
N ASP A 184 -17.43 4.50 16.25
CA ASP A 184 -18.22 3.71 15.30
C ASP A 184 -17.32 3.24 14.14
N VAL A 185 -17.84 2.32 13.33
CA VAL A 185 -17.13 1.90 12.11
C VAL A 185 -17.13 3.03 11.09
N ILE A 186 -16.00 3.67 10.91
CA ILE A 186 -15.81 4.70 9.90
C ILE A 186 -15.43 4.04 8.56
N LYS A 187 -16.25 4.30 7.54
CA LYS A 187 -15.99 3.84 6.17
C LYS A 187 -15.35 4.97 5.39
N VAL A 188 -14.12 4.78 4.96
CA VAL A 188 -13.45 5.72 4.06
C VAL A 188 -13.90 5.43 2.64
N ARG A 189 -14.57 6.39 2.00
CA ARG A 189 -14.95 6.25 0.58
C ARG A 189 -13.69 6.29 -0.27
N SER A 190 -13.33 5.15 -0.85
CA SER A 190 -12.20 5.05 -1.79
C SER A 190 -12.53 5.62 -3.16
N VAL A 191 -13.80 5.69 -3.52
CA VAL A 191 -14.29 6.21 -4.80
C VAL A 191 -15.24 7.38 -4.56
N VAL A 192 -15.04 8.47 -5.30
CA VAL A 192 -15.98 9.60 -5.41
C VAL A 192 -16.23 9.87 -6.89
N HIS A 193 -17.44 10.31 -7.23
CA HIS A 193 -17.81 10.58 -8.61
C HIS A 193 -18.66 11.82 -8.74
N LYS A 194 -18.70 12.39 -9.94
CA LYS A 194 -19.58 13.49 -10.32
C LYS A 194 -19.76 13.54 -11.83
N LEU A 195 -20.81 14.22 -12.26
CA LEU A 195 -21.11 14.49 -13.65
C LEU A 195 -20.55 15.87 -14.04
N TYR A 196 -19.89 15.96 -15.19
CA TYR A 196 -19.47 17.20 -15.82
C TYR A 196 -20.12 17.35 -17.19
N GLN A 197 -20.54 18.56 -17.54
CA GLN A 197 -21.05 18.92 -18.86
C GLN A 197 -22.12 17.93 -19.37
N ASP A 198 -22.99 17.47 -18.49
CA ASP A 198 -24.14 16.57 -18.71
C ASP A 198 -23.81 15.17 -19.29
N ASP A 199 -22.64 14.94 -19.89
CA ASP A 199 -22.29 13.67 -20.53
C ASP A 199 -20.92 13.10 -20.13
N ILE A 200 -20.11 13.78 -19.30
CA ILE A 200 -18.80 13.31 -18.87
C ILE A 200 -18.88 12.82 -17.43
N GLY A 201 -18.72 11.51 -17.26
CA GLY A 201 -18.52 10.90 -15.92
C GLY A 201 -17.11 11.17 -15.42
N TYR A 202 -16.99 11.68 -14.20
CA TYR A 202 -15.71 11.78 -13.49
C TYR A 202 -15.76 10.87 -12.29
N ILE A 203 -14.76 9.99 -12.18
CA ILE A 203 -14.56 9.08 -11.05
C ILE A 203 -13.15 9.27 -10.51
N LYS A 204 -13.02 9.55 -9.22
CA LYS A 204 -11.73 9.61 -8.54
C LYS A 204 -11.58 8.43 -7.60
N ILE A 205 -10.50 7.65 -7.77
CA ILE A 205 -10.09 6.61 -6.84
C ILE A 205 -8.98 7.17 -5.94
N ARG A 206 -9.23 7.25 -4.65
CA ARG A 206 -8.30 7.80 -3.65
C ARG A 206 -7.29 6.78 -3.15
N SER A 207 -7.71 5.50 -3.07
CA SER A 207 -6.89 4.37 -2.64
C SER A 207 -7.54 3.06 -3.09
N PHE A 208 -6.77 1.97 -3.13
CA PHE A 208 -7.27 0.64 -3.45
C PHE A 208 -7.48 -0.18 -2.17
N SER A 209 -8.59 0.04 -1.48
CA SER A 209 -9.05 -0.72 -0.31
C SER A 209 -10.01 -1.85 -0.71
N LYS A 210 -10.34 -2.74 0.22
CA LYS A 210 -11.12 -3.97 -0.01
C LYS A 210 -12.44 -3.80 -0.77
N ASN A 211 -13.04 -2.60 -0.73
CA ASN A 211 -14.35 -2.34 -1.34
C ASN A 211 -14.27 -1.45 -2.60
N THR A 212 -13.09 -1.12 -3.08
CA THR A 212 -12.91 -0.11 -4.15
C THR A 212 -13.60 -0.51 -5.46
N SER A 213 -13.53 -1.77 -5.87
CA SER A 213 -14.22 -2.28 -7.06
C SER A 213 -15.75 -2.15 -6.93
N ASN A 214 -16.31 -2.53 -5.78
CA ASN A 214 -17.75 -2.40 -5.53
C ASN A 214 -18.21 -0.93 -5.49
N ASP A 215 -17.40 -0.03 -4.94
CA ASP A 215 -17.71 1.40 -4.93
C ASP A 215 -17.58 2.01 -6.33
N LEU A 216 -16.66 1.50 -7.16
CA LEU A 216 -16.55 1.84 -8.58
C LEU A 216 -17.81 1.40 -9.35
N ASP A 217 -18.27 0.16 -9.15
CA ASP A 217 -19.48 -0.36 -9.80
C ASP A 217 -20.69 0.54 -9.52
N LYS A 218 -20.89 0.94 -8.27
CA LYS A 218 -21.97 1.87 -7.90
C LYS A 218 -21.83 3.23 -8.61
N ALA A 219 -20.59 3.77 -8.66
CA ALA A 219 -20.34 5.04 -9.32
C ALA A 219 -20.62 4.97 -10.83
N LEU A 220 -20.22 3.88 -11.48
CA LEU A 220 -20.50 3.62 -12.90
C LEU A 220 -22.00 3.48 -13.18
N ASP A 221 -22.72 2.74 -12.33
CA ASP A 221 -24.18 2.57 -12.43
C ASP A 221 -24.92 3.90 -12.27
N GLU A 222 -24.55 4.73 -11.29
CA GLU A 222 -25.17 6.01 -11.04
C GLU A 222 -24.92 7.01 -12.19
N LEU A 223 -23.69 7.03 -12.71
CA LEU A 223 -23.33 7.88 -13.85
C LEU A 223 -23.97 7.35 -15.16
N GLY A 224 -24.02 6.03 -15.35
CA GLY A 224 -24.68 5.38 -16.49
C GLY A 224 -26.16 5.75 -16.57
N LYS A 225 -26.88 5.73 -15.43
CA LYS A 225 -28.28 6.17 -15.35
C LYS A 225 -28.46 7.65 -15.71
N LYS A 226 -27.42 8.47 -15.59
CA LYS A 226 -27.41 9.87 -16.02
C LYS A 226 -27.04 10.07 -17.49
N GLY A 227 -26.76 8.97 -18.21
CA GLY A 227 -26.51 9.01 -19.66
C GLY A 227 -25.12 9.48 -20.07
N ILE A 228 -24.08 9.22 -19.25
CA ILE A 228 -22.71 9.60 -19.63
C ILE A 228 -22.30 8.90 -20.93
N THR A 229 -21.48 9.57 -21.73
CA THR A 229 -20.90 9.07 -22.98
C THR A 229 -19.38 9.03 -22.96
N LYS A 230 -18.75 9.59 -21.94
CA LYS A 230 -17.29 9.71 -21.75
C LYS A 230 -16.93 9.54 -20.27
N LEU A 231 -15.72 9.05 -19.99
CA LEU A 231 -15.27 8.80 -18.64
C LEU A 231 -13.89 9.40 -18.39
N ILE A 232 -13.75 10.08 -17.27
CA ILE A 232 -12.47 10.50 -16.69
C ILE A 232 -12.26 9.71 -15.41
N LEU A 233 -11.21 8.87 -15.36
CA LEU A 233 -10.77 8.17 -14.16
C LEU A 233 -9.55 8.90 -13.57
N ASP A 234 -9.67 9.41 -12.36
CA ASP A 234 -8.62 10.17 -11.70
C ASP A 234 -7.95 9.34 -10.60
N VAL A 235 -6.69 8.98 -10.81
CA VAL A 235 -5.83 8.31 -9.82
C VAL A 235 -4.66 9.19 -9.36
N ARG A 236 -4.76 10.51 -9.54
CA ARG A 236 -3.75 11.45 -9.04
C ARG A 236 -3.74 11.47 -7.51
N ASN A 237 -2.51 11.47 -6.95
CA ASN A 237 -2.26 11.41 -5.51
C ASN A 237 -2.84 10.13 -4.85
N ASN A 238 -2.95 9.05 -5.62
CA ASN A 238 -3.36 7.74 -5.13
C ASN A 238 -2.11 6.85 -4.98
N PRO A 239 -1.64 6.56 -3.75
CA PRO A 239 -0.41 5.79 -3.50
C PRO A 239 -0.56 4.29 -3.81
N GLY A 240 -1.74 3.86 -4.26
CA GLY A 240 -2.05 2.47 -4.55
C GLY A 240 -2.90 1.80 -3.47
N GLY A 241 -2.57 0.57 -3.15
CA GLY A 241 -3.26 -0.29 -2.20
C GLY A 241 -3.26 -1.75 -2.64
N LEU A 242 -4.37 -2.44 -2.48
CA LEU A 242 -4.49 -3.87 -2.73
C LEU A 242 -4.40 -4.21 -4.23
N LEU A 243 -3.50 -5.15 -4.57
CA LEU A 243 -3.31 -5.65 -5.93
C LEU A 243 -4.60 -6.20 -6.55
N ASN A 244 -5.32 -7.04 -5.79
CA ASN A 244 -6.57 -7.62 -6.27
C ASN A 244 -7.60 -6.55 -6.62
N GLN A 245 -7.64 -5.44 -5.89
CA GLN A 245 -8.54 -4.32 -6.20
C GLN A 245 -8.10 -3.56 -7.46
N ALA A 246 -6.80 -3.42 -7.71
CA ALA A 246 -6.33 -2.87 -8.98
C ALA A 246 -6.73 -3.76 -10.16
N VAL A 247 -6.60 -5.08 -10.01
CA VAL A 247 -7.03 -6.07 -11.02
C VAL A 247 -8.54 -5.97 -11.25
N GLU A 248 -9.36 -6.02 -10.21
CA GLU A 248 -10.82 -5.93 -10.30
C GLU A 248 -11.29 -4.60 -10.92
N VAL A 249 -10.68 -3.48 -10.54
CA VAL A 249 -10.97 -2.16 -11.12
C VAL A 249 -10.64 -2.14 -12.62
N THR A 250 -9.48 -2.68 -13.00
CA THR A 250 -9.04 -2.73 -14.40
C THR A 250 -9.93 -3.64 -15.24
N ASP A 251 -10.34 -4.76 -14.65
CA ASP A 251 -11.23 -5.75 -15.28
C ASP A 251 -12.55 -5.14 -15.78
N ARG A 252 -13.11 -4.15 -15.06
CA ARG A 252 -14.33 -3.42 -15.46
C ARG A 252 -14.24 -2.72 -16.81
N PHE A 253 -13.04 -2.50 -17.32
CA PHE A 253 -12.81 -1.73 -18.54
C PHE A 253 -12.24 -2.56 -19.69
N LEU A 254 -11.97 -3.85 -19.48
CA LEU A 254 -11.30 -4.71 -20.45
C LEU A 254 -12.22 -5.82 -20.97
N ASN A 255 -11.87 -6.34 -22.14
CA ASN A 255 -12.48 -7.54 -22.65
C ASN A 255 -11.94 -8.77 -21.89
N ARG A 256 -12.74 -9.83 -21.86
CA ARG A 256 -12.36 -11.10 -21.24
C ARG A 256 -11.00 -11.60 -21.73
N GLU A 257 -10.24 -12.23 -20.83
CA GLU A 257 -8.92 -12.84 -21.09
C GLU A 257 -7.80 -11.83 -21.45
N SER A 258 -8.04 -10.53 -21.29
CA SER A 258 -6.98 -9.53 -21.44
C SER A 258 -6.01 -9.61 -20.26
N LEU A 259 -4.71 -9.68 -20.54
CA LEU A 259 -3.69 -9.62 -19.48
C LEU A 259 -3.71 -8.24 -18.83
N ILE A 260 -3.82 -8.19 -17.50
CA ILE A 260 -3.82 -6.93 -16.73
C ILE A 260 -2.41 -6.63 -16.19
N VAL A 261 -1.84 -7.59 -15.49
CA VAL A 261 -0.53 -7.47 -14.86
C VAL A 261 0.05 -8.87 -14.63
N TYR A 262 1.34 -8.99 -14.64
CA TYR A 262 2.01 -10.19 -14.17
C TYR A 262 3.17 -9.85 -13.25
N THR A 263 3.55 -10.83 -12.42
CA THR A 263 4.64 -10.69 -11.47
C THR A 263 5.78 -11.64 -11.81
N LYS A 264 7.00 -11.24 -11.47
CA LYS A 264 8.18 -12.12 -11.50
C LYS A 264 8.91 -11.97 -10.17
N GLY A 265 9.09 -13.08 -9.49
CA GLY A 265 9.84 -13.19 -8.24
C GLY A 265 11.01 -14.15 -8.34
N ARG A 266 11.56 -14.48 -7.19
CA ARG A 266 12.71 -15.41 -7.08
C ARG A 266 12.29 -16.87 -7.27
N SER A 267 11.07 -17.22 -6.88
CA SER A 267 10.49 -18.57 -7.06
C SER A 267 9.32 -18.56 -8.04
N ASP A 268 9.02 -19.71 -8.63
CA ASP A 268 7.92 -19.84 -9.59
C ASP A 268 6.56 -19.53 -8.98
N GLU A 269 6.37 -19.79 -7.69
CA GLU A 269 5.14 -19.46 -6.95
C GLU A 269 4.85 -17.95 -6.89
N GLN A 270 5.88 -17.11 -7.05
CA GLN A 270 5.78 -15.66 -7.09
C GLN A 270 5.48 -15.13 -8.51
N ASN A 271 5.52 -16.01 -9.51
CA ASN A 271 5.25 -15.70 -10.90
C ASN A 271 3.74 -15.85 -11.18
N MET A 272 2.98 -14.79 -10.96
CA MET A 272 1.54 -14.77 -11.12
C MET A 272 1.15 -13.99 -12.39
N ARG A 273 0.02 -14.35 -12.98
CA ARG A 273 -0.60 -13.64 -14.11
C ARG A 273 -2.04 -13.34 -13.76
N PHE A 274 -2.45 -12.10 -13.94
CA PHE A 274 -3.80 -11.63 -13.69
C PHE A 274 -4.43 -11.19 -14.99
N THR A 275 -5.56 -11.80 -15.32
CA THR A 275 -6.32 -11.53 -16.54
C THR A 275 -7.73 -11.08 -16.20
N SER A 276 -8.36 -10.37 -17.11
CA SER A 276 -9.76 -10.01 -16.98
C SER A 276 -10.67 -11.23 -17.12
N HIS A 277 -11.75 -11.25 -16.35
CA HIS A 277 -12.70 -12.37 -16.30
C HIS A 277 -14.05 -12.01 -16.87
N ASP A 278 -14.48 -10.76 -16.67
CA ASP A 278 -15.80 -10.32 -17.04
C ASP A 278 -15.90 -9.96 -18.53
N LYS A 279 -17.05 -10.21 -19.10
CA LYS A 279 -17.40 -9.60 -20.38
C LYS A 279 -17.67 -8.13 -20.06
N VAL A 280 -16.98 -7.23 -20.73
CA VAL A 280 -17.35 -5.82 -20.70
C VAL A 280 -18.76 -5.67 -21.30
N ALA A 281 -19.77 -5.93 -20.49
CA ALA A 281 -21.10 -5.52 -20.80
C ALA A 281 -21.16 -4.02 -20.45
N GLY A 282 -20.73 -3.17 -21.36
CA GLY A 282 -21.26 -1.83 -21.35
C GLY A 282 -20.37 -0.64 -21.08
N VAL A 283 -19.11 -0.73 -20.67
CA VAL A 283 -18.27 0.49 -20.51
C VAL A 283 -17.37 0.67 -21.74
N SER A 284 -17.97 0.96 -22.87
CA SER A 284 -17.27 1.29 -24.14
C SER A 284 -16.98 2.79 -24.31
N TYR A 285 -17.22 3.62 -23.28
CA TYR A 285 -16.97 5.06 -23.36
C TYR A 285 -15.51 5.36 -23.70
N PRO A 286 -15.24 6.38 -24.54
CA PRO A 286 -13.91 7.00 -24.57
C PRO A 286 -13.48 7.36 -23.15
N MET A 287 -12.23 7.02 -22.81
CA MET A 287 -11.74 7.11 -21.42
C MET A 287 -10.38 7.79 -21.35
N ILE A 288 -10.24 8.67 -20.39
CA ILE A 288 -8.98 9.31 -20.01
C ILE A 288 -8.67 8.94 -18.56
N ILE A 289 -7.39 8.63 -18.28
CA ILE A 289 -6.90 8.42 -16.92
C ILE A 289 -5.99 9.59 -16.55
N LEU A 290 -6.30 10.25 -15.43
CA LEU A 290 -5.46 11.32 -14.89
C LEU A 290 -4.46 10.74 -13.90
N VAL A 291 -3.17 11.02 -14.13
CA VAL A 291 -2.05 10.56 -13.29
C VAL A 291 -1.12 11.70 -12.89
N ASN A 292 -0.34 11.50 -11.83
CA ASN A 292 0.75 12.38 -11.44
C ASN A 292 1.81 11.60 -10.64
N SER A 293 2.87 12.28 -10.19
CA SER A 293 3.94 11.70 -9.35
C SER A 293 3.47 11.10 -8.02
N GLY A 294 2.25 11.40 -7.57
CA GLY A 294 1.61 10.75 -6.41
C GLY A 294 0.81 9.50 -6.77
N SER A 295 0.72 9.12 -8.05
CA SER A 295 0.11 7.87 -8.51
C SER A 295 1.13 6.76 -8.41
N ALA A 296 0.90 5.73 -7.58
CA ALA A 296 1.88 4.68 -7.33
C ALA A 296 1.26 3.28 -7.26
N SER A 297 2.07 2.23 -7.51
CA SER A 297 1.73 0.82 -7.27
C SER A 297 0.43 0.39 -7.98
N ALA A 298 -0.66 0.09 -7.25
CA ALA A 298 -1.96 -0.29 -7.81
C ALA A 298 -2.49 0.73 -8.85
N SER A 299 -2.25 2.03 -8.65
CA SER A 299 -2.61 3.08 -9.62
C SER A 299 -1.85 2.92 -10.93
N GLU A 300 -0.57 2.50 -10.84
CA GLU A 300 0.29 2.28 -12.01
C GLU A 300 -0.08 1.01 -12.76
N ILE A 301 -0.58 -0.01 -12.05
CA ILE A 301 -1.13 -1.22 -12.66
C ILE A 301 -2.34 -0.86 -13.52
N VAL A 302 -3.30 -0.10 -12.96
CA VAL A 302 -4.51 0.34 -13.68
C VAL A 302 -4.14 1.19 -14.90
N ALA A 303 -3.31 2.23 -14.71
CA ALA A 303 -2.92 3.12 -15.79
C ALA A 303 -2.13 2.38 -16.88
N GLY A 304 -1.12 1.59 -16.50
CA GLY A 304 -0.26 0.86 -17.42
C GLY A 304 -0.99 -0.22 -18.22
N ALA A 305 -1.90 -0.96 -17.58
CA ALA A 305 -2.70 -1.97 -18.27
C ALA A 305 -3.65 -1.34 -19.31
N LEU A 306 -4.37 -0.29 -18.92
CA LEU A 306 -5.33 0.37 -19.81
C LEU A 306 -4.64 1.16 -20.93
N GLN A 307 -3.41 1.65 -20.70
CA GLN A 307 -2.56 2.24 -21.73
C GLN A 307 -2.08 1.18 -22.75
N ASP A 308 -1.44 0.12 -22.25
CA ASP A 308 -0.86 -0.94 -23.10
C ASP A 308 -1.91 -1.60 -24.00
N LEU A 309 -3.14 -1.72 -23.51
CA LEU A 309 -4.27 -2.30 -24.24
C LEU A 309 -5.05 -1.28 -25.07
N ASN A 310 -4.56 -0.04 -25.20
CA ASN A 310 -5.19 1.06 -25.93
C ASN A 310 -6.65 1.31 -25.50
N ARG A 311 -6.96 1.06 -24.23
CA ARG A 311 -8.31 1.25 -23.68
C ARG A 311 -8.57 2.68 -23.23
N ALA A 312 -7.52 3.36 -22.74
CA ALA A 312 -7.59 4.72 -22.23
C ALA A 312 -6.36 5.52 -22.66
N VAL A 313 -6.54 6.83 -22.77
CA VAL A 313 -5.44 7.79 -22.91
C VAL A 313 -4.99 8.22 -21.52
N ILE A 314 -3.70 8.16 -21.25
CA ILE A 314 -3.11 8.59 -19.97
C ILE A 314 -2.68 10.05 -20.08
N LEU A 315 -3.16 10.89 -19.16
CA LEU A 315 -2.92 12.33 -19.16
C LEU A 315 -2.39 12.80 -17.80
N GLY A 316 -1.36 13.61 -17.79
CA GLY A 316 -0.79 14.21 -16.57
C GLY A 316 0.71 14.26 -16.57
N THR A 317 1.36 13.92 -15.46
CA THR A 317 2.81 13.81 -15.33
C THR A 317 3.21 12.38 -15.01
N PRO A 318 4.47 11.97 -15.25
CA PRO A 318 4.94 10.62 -14.95
C PRO A 318 4.60 10.18 -13.54
N THR A 319 4.26 8.89 -13.37
CA THR A 319 3.90 8.31 -12.09
C THR A 319 5.13 8.01 -11.22
N PHE A 320 4.92 7.51 -10.01
CA PHE A 320 5.97 7.35 -9.00
C PHE A 320 7.03 6.30 -9.35
N GLY A 321 6.65 5.19 -9.99
CA GLY A 321 7.56 4.10 -10.31
C GLY A 321 7.70 3.04 -9.20
N LYS A 322 6.62 2.72 -8.49
CA LYS A 322 6.60 1.63 -7.50
C LYS A 322 6.11 0.33 -8.12
N GLY A 323 7.05 -0.44 -8.68
CA GLY A 323 6.77 -1.73 -9.31
C GLY A 323 7.05 -2.96 -8.44
N SER A 324 7.27 -2.80 -7.13
CA SER A 324 7.57 -3.90 -6.21
C SER A 324 6.30 -4.50 -5.59
N VAL A 325 6.22 -5.85 -5.60
CA VAL A 325 5.18 -6.62 -4.90
C VAL A 325 5.57 -6.73 -3.44
N GLN A 326 4.72 -6.22 -2.54
CA GLN A 326 4.91 -6.32 -1.11
C GLN A 326 4.06 -7.46 -0.55
N THR A 327 4.70 -8.49 0.01
CA THR A 327 4.04 -9.55 0.75
C THR A 327 4.10 -9.25 2.24
N ILE A 328 2.95 -9.35 2.90
CA ILE A 328 2.85 -9.21 4.36
C ILE A 328 2.90 -10.58 4.98
N ILE A 329 3.90 -10.81 5.80
CA ILE A 329 4.14 -12.09 6.49
C ILE A 329 3.90 -11.85 7.99
N PRO A 330 2.78 -12.32 8.56
CA PRO A 330 2.53 -12.24 9.99
C PRO A 330 3.57 -13.04 10.78
N LEU A 331 3.99 -12.52 11.93
CA LEU A 331 4.91 -13.17 12.85
C LEU A 331 4.18 -13.61 14.12
N SER A 332 4.82 -14.47 14.91
CA SER A 332 4.20 -15.12 16.06
C SER A 332 3.87 -14.20 17.24
N ASP A 333 4.54 -13.05 17.31
CA ASP A 333 4.38 -12.01 18.34
C ASP A 333 3.31 -10.96 18.00
N GLY A 334 2.60 -11.14 16.87
CA GLY A 334 1.59 -10.20 16.38
C GLY A 334 2.17 -9.06 15.53
N SER A 335 3.49 -9.02 15.32
CA SER A 335 4.15 -8.15 14.35
C SER A 335 4.04 -8.72 12.93
N ALA A 336 4.57 -8.04 11.92
CA ALA A 336 4.65 -8.56 10.57
C ALA A 336 5.89 -8.06 9.82
N LEU A 337 6.33 -8.83 8.85
CA LEU A 337 7.34 -8.43 7.89
C LEU A 337 6.65 -8.05 6.57
N ARG A 338 6.85 -6.80 6.13
CA ARG A 338 6.52 -6.38 4.77
C ARG A 338 7.76 -6.61 3.90
N LEU A 339 7.67 -7.56 3.00
CA LEU A 339 8.83 -8.02 2.21
C LEU A 339 8.57 -7.85 0.72
N THR A 340 9.54 -7.31 -0.01
CA THR A 340 9.52 -7.31 -1.47
C THR A 340 9.80 -8.72 -1.98
N THR A 341 8.80 -9.34 -2.61
CA THR A 341 8.88 -10.73 -3.09
C THR A 341 8.90 -10.85 -4.61
N ALA A 342 8.42 -9.85 -5.34
CA ALA A 342 8.38 -9.86 -6.80
C ALA A 342 8.34 -8.44 -7.38
N ARG A 343 8.38 -8.34 -8.70
CA ARG A 343 8.17 -7.09 -9.46
C ARG A 343 6.96 -7.20 -10.35
N TYR A 344 6.26 -6.07 -10.54
CA TYR A 344 5.13 -5.94 -11.46
C TYR A 344 5.60 -5.59 -12.87
N TYR A 345 4.91 -6.19 -13.84
CA TYR A 345 5.08 -5.92 -15.27
C TYR A 345 3.72 -5.64 -15.90
N THR A 346 3.67 -4.63 -16.76
CA THR A 346 2.46 -4.33 -17.55
C THR A 346 2.23 -5.40 -18.62
N PRO A 347 1.07 -5.44 -19.28
CA PRO A 347 0.80 -6.40 -20.35
C PRO A 347 1.85 -6.44 -21.45
N SER A 348 2.41 -5.30 -21.84
CA SER A 348 3.47 -5.22 -22.86
C SER A 348 4.87 -5.61 -22.35
N GLY A 349 5.01 -5.93 -21.05
CA GLY A 349 6.28 -6.33 -20.44
C GLY A 349 7.13 -5.18 -19.89
N ARG A 350 6.59 -3.97 -19.81
CA ARG A 350 7.31 -2.84 -19.18
C ARG A 350 7.44 -3.05 -17.67
N VAL A 351 8.62 -2.75 -17.15
CA VAL A 351 8.90 -2.77 -15.71
C VAL A 351 8.40 -1.47 -15.09
N ILE A 352 7.49 -1.54 -14.13
CA ILE A 352 6.99 -0.35 -13.43
C ILE A 352 8.05 0.21 -12.47
N GLN A 353 8.85 -0.67 -11.83
CA GLN A 353 9.86 -0.26 -10.83
C GLN A 353 10.83 0.77 -11.41
N GLU A 354 10.93 1.93 -10.76
CA GLU A 354 11.77 3.08 -11.09
C GLU A 354 11.44 3.82 -12.40
N ASN A 355 10.62 3.22 -13.28
CA ASN A 355 10.21 3.84 -14.54
C ASN A 355 8.86 4.54 -14.43
N GLY A 356 7.94 3.97 -13.64
CA GLY A 356 6.56 4.44 -13.62
C GLY A 356 5.80 4.22 -14.92
N ILE A 357 4.73 4.96 -15.08
CA ILE A 357 3.94 5.04 -16.31
C ILE A 357 4.07 6.46 -16.85
N GLU A 358 4.58 6.57 -18.07
CA GLU A 358 4.64 7.83 -18.80
C GLU A 358 3.28 8.13 -19.42
N PRO A 359 2.73 9.34 -19.23
CA PRO A 359 1.47 9.74 -19.87
C PRO A 359 1.63 9.85 -21.38
N ASP A 360 0.54 9.54 -22.12
CA ASP A 360 0.45 9.78 -23.56
C ASP A 360 0.42 11.28 -23.87
N ILE A 361 -0.16 12.07 -22.93
CA ILE A 361 -0.23 13.51 -23.01
C ILE A 361 0.28 14.11 -21.69
N ILE A 362 1.40 14.82 -21.78
CA ILE A 362 2.00 15.48 -20.61
C ILE A 362 1.28 16.80 -20.35
N VAL A 363 0.72 16.93 -19.14
CA VAL A 363 0.09 18.16 -18.65
C VAL A 363 0.57 18.44 -17.24
N GLU A 364 1.34 19.51 -17.07
CA GLU A 364 1.78 19.99 -15.77
C GLU A 364 0.69 20.77 -15.06
N MET A 365 0.52 20.51 -13.75
CA MET A 365 -0.39 21.31 -12.93
C MET A 365 0.30 22.62 -12.54
N LYS A 366 -0.32 23.74 -12.88
CA LYS A 366 0.14 25.04 -12.37
C LYS A 366 0.00 25.08 -10.83
N PRO A 367 0.99 25.63 -10.11
CA PRO A 367 0.86 25.84 -8.67
C PRO A 367 -0.37 26.70 -8.35
N VAL A 368 -1.12 26.35 -7.30
CA VAL A 368 -2.35 27.03 -6.88
C VAL A 368 -2.16 28.55 -6.66
N LYS A 369 -0.92 28.99 -6.35
CA LYS A 369 -0.59 30.44 -6.23
C LYS A 369 -0.65 31.21 -7.55
N GLU A 370 -0.54 30.54 -8.69
CA GLU A 370 -0.62 31.20 -10.01
C GLU A 370 -2.05 31.26 -10.54
N LEU A 371 -2.94 30.38 -10.10
CA LEU A 371 -4.35 30.38 -10.46
C LEU A 371 -5.15 31.52 -9.82
N ASN A 372 -4.63 32.15 -8.76
CA ASN A 372 -5.29 33.30 -8.09
C ASN A 372 -4.79 34.66 -8.57
N LYS A 373 -4.04 34.76 -9.67
CA LYS A 373 -3.50 35.98 -10.24
C LYS A 373 -4.12 36.36 -11.60
N GLU A 374 -5.01 35.54 -12.12
CA GLU A 374 -5.86 35.83 -13.28
C GLU A 374 -7.30 36.11 -12.80
#